data_df7963386fffe998da0bcd11f85b4051
#
_entry.id   df7963386fffe998da0bcd11f85b4051
#
_cell.length_a   1.000
_cell.length_b   1.000
_cell.length_c   1.000
_cell.angle_alpha   90.00
_cell.angle_beta   90.00
_cell.angle_gamma   90.00
#
_symmetry.space_group_name_H-M   'P 1'
#
loop_
_entity.id
_entity.type
_entity.pdbx_description
1 polymer ?
#
loop_
_entity_poly.entity_id
_entity_poly.type
_entity_poly.pdbx_seq_one_letter_code
_entity_poly.pdbx_strand_id
1 'polypeptide(L)'
;MNWLGMLGLFGASTIKFSFAPFAGELAKLTFIETYVSCCSGAIFSAAIFYFSANYFIKKSIEKKAKNMRESLDKGLANPVKFFTRTNKFVVYMKRSVGIIGIAFWAPFFLSIPLGSIITAKFYGDNKNTFFLIISGICLNGLITTGITYLF
;
A
#
# COMPACT_ATOMS: atom_id res chain seq x y z
N MET A 1 1.24 -13.65 27.43
CA MET A 1 0.67 -13.25 26.13
C MET A 1 -0.19 -12.03 26.34
N ASN A 2 0.29 -10.85 25.94
CA ASN A 2 -0.41 -9.55 26.13
C ASN A 2 -1.35 -9.30 24.94
N TRP A 3 -2.55 -9.85 24.99
CA TRP A 3 -3.55 -9.70 23.93
C TRP A 3 -3.85 -8.24 23.59
N LEU A 4 -3.87 -7.36 24.58
CA LEU A 4 -4.09 -5.92 24.38
C LEU A 4 -2.93 -5.29 23.58
N GLY A 5 -1.69 -5.66 23.87
CA GLY A 5 -0.52 -5.21 23.12
C GLY A 5 -0.54 -5.70 21.67
N MET A 6 -0.92 -6.96 21.44
CA MET A 6 -1.04 -7.54 20.08
C MET A 6 -2.13 -6.84 19.25
N LEU A 7 -3.29 -6.55 19.85
CA LEU A 7 -4.37 -5.81 19.18
C LEU A 7 -3.97 -4.35 18.88
N GLY A 8 -3.26 -3.71 19.82
CA GLY A 8 -2.72 -2.38 19.60
C GLY A 8 -1.72 -2.33 18.44
N LEU A 9 -0.83 -3.33 18.36
CA LEU A 9 0.11 -3.47 17.25
C LEU A 9 -0.57 -3.77 15.92
N PHE A 10 -1.58 -4.62 15.92
CA PHE A 10 -2.41 -4.88 14.75
C PHE A 10 -3.00 -3.58 14.19
N GLY A 11 -3.59 -2.73 15.07
CA GLY A 11 -4.11 -1.44 14.69
C GLY A 11 -3.03 -0.45 14.21
N ALA A 12 -1.91 -0.35 14.92
CA ALA A 12 -0.80 0.52 14.57
C ALA A 12 -0.17 0.15 13.21
N SER A 13 -0.04 -1.15 12.93
CA SER A 13 0.54 -1.65 11.68
C SER A 13 -0.33 -1.38 10.46
N THR A 14 -1.64 -1.18 10.62
CA THR A 14 -2.53 -0.79 9.51
C THR A 14 -2.24 0.62 9.01
N ILE A 15 -1.74 1.50 9.87
CA ILE A 15 -1.46 2.91 9.55
C ILE A 15 0.01 3.12 9.22
N LYS A 16 0.92 2.68 10.11
CA LYS A 16 2.36 2.90 9.98
C LYS A 16 3.14 1.63 10.33
N PHE A 17 3.27 0.76 9.36
CA PHE A 17 3.93 -0.54 9.49
C PHE A 17 5.38 -0.45 10.00
N SER A 18 6.16 0.51 9.48
CA SER A 18 7.58 0.65 9.82
C SER A 18 7.84 1.01 11.29
N PHE A 19 6.87 1.60 11.99
CA PHE A 19 7.00 1.99 13.39
C PHE A 19 6.33 0.99 14.34
N ALA A 20 5.50 0.09 13.85
CA ALA A 20 4.78 -0.87 14.66
C ALA A 20 5.70 -1.81 15.49
N PRO A 21 6.84 -2.32 14.97
CA PRO A 21 7.74 -3.16 15.76
C PRO A 21 8.30 -2.47 17.00
N PHE A 22 8.61 -1.17 16.95
CA PHE A 22 9.07 -0.41 18.12
C PHE A 22 8.02 -0.35 19.25
N ALA A 23 6.74 -0.25 18.88
CA ALA A 23 5.65 -0.31 19.85
C ALA A 23 5.52 -1.71 20.46
N GLY A 24 5.91 -2.77 19.74
CA GLY A 24 5.95 -4.15 20.25
C GLY A 24 6.99 -4.36 21.33
N GLU A 25 8.18 -3.81 21.14
CA GLU A 25 9.24 -3.82 22.12
C GLU A 25 8.82 -3.07 23.41
N LEU A 26 8.25 -1.87 23.26
CA LEU A 26 7.71 -1.11 24.38
C LEU A 26 6.60 -1.87 25.13
N ALA A 27 5.80 -2.66 24.45
CA ALA A 27 4.78 -3.52 25.03
C ALA A 27 5.34 -4.82 25.65
N LYS A 28 6.66 -5.04 25.61
CA LYS A 28 7.36 -6.24 26.08
C LYS A 28 6.82 -7.54 25.45
N LEU A 29 6.48 -7.47 24.17
CA LEU A 29 6.07 -8.63 23.38
C LEU A 29 7.31 -9.37 22.88
N THR A 30 7.17 -10.67 22.63
CA THR A 30 8.24 -11.44 22.01
C THR A 30 8.38 -11.09 20.53
N PHE A 31 9.55 -11.36 19.96
CA PHE A 31 9.82 -11.16 18.53
C PHE A 31 8.72 -11.76 17.64
N ILE A 32 8.32 -13.00 17.93
CA ILE A 32 7.32 -13.72 17.14
C ILE A 32 5.94 -13.08 17.27
N GLU A 33 5.53 -12.69 18.50
CA GLU A 33 4.25 -12.02 18.73
C GLU A 33 4.17 -10.68 18.03
N THR A 34 5.25 -9.90 18.05
CA THR A 34 5.36 -8.62 17.35
C THR A 34 5.30 -8.81 15.85
N TYR A 35 6.08 -9.73 15.29
CA TYR A 35 6.13 -10.00 13.86
C TYR A 35 4.76 -10.45 13.33
N VAL A 36 4.13 -11.44 13.97
CA VAL A 36 2.83 -11.97 13.53
C VAL A 36 1.74 -10.91 13.62
N SER A 37 1.69 -10.13 14.71
CA SER A 37 0.70 -9.06 14.87
C SER A 37 0.88 -7.95 13.82
N CYS A 38 2.11 -7.52 13.57
CA CYS A 38 2.41 -6.51 12.57
C CYS A 38 2.08 -6.99 11.16
N CYS A 39 2.51 -8.20 10.77
CA CYS A 39 2.25 -8.73 9.44
C CYS A 39 0.75 -8.97 9.21
N SER A 40 0.01 -9.52 10.19
CA SER A 40 -1.42 -9.75 10.03
C SER A 40 -2.21 -8.45 9.88
N GLY A 41 -1.92 -7.41 10.66
CA GLY A 41 -2.53 -6.08 10.51
C GLY A 41 -2.21 -5.43 9.18
N ALA A 42 -0.97 -5.53 8.75
CA ALA A 42 -0.51 -5.02 7.46
C ALA A 42 -1.18 -5.72 6.27
N ILE A 43 -1.27 -7.04 6.28
CA ILE A 43 -1.94 -7.84 5.23
C ILE A 43 -3.43 -7.53 5.20
N PHE A 44 -4.08 -7.41 6.36
CA PHE A 44 -5.50 -7.04 6.45
C PHE A 44 -5.75 -5.66 5.84
N SER A 45 -4.93 -4.67 6.19
CA SER A 45 -4.98 -3.33 5.59
C SER A 45 -4.75 -3.37 4.07
N ALA A 46 -3.69 -4.09 3.63
CA ALA A 46 -3.39 -4.24 2.21
C ALA A 46 -4.55 -4.87 1.43
N ALA A 47 -5.22 -5.89 1.97
CA ALA A 47 -6.37 -6.53 1.33
C ALA A 47 -7.53 -5.54 1.16
N ILE A 48 -7.91 -4.83 2.22
CA ILE A 48 -8.99 -3.85 2.15
C ILE A 48 -8.70 -2.80 1.06
N PHE A 49 -7.53 -2.19 1.09
CA PHE A 49 -7.19 -1.11 0.16
C PHE A 49 -6.93 -1.60 -1.26
N TYR A 50 -6.37 -2.80 -1.44
CA TYR A 50 -6.17 -3.40 -2.76
C TYR A 50 -7.49 -3.70 -3.46
N PHE A 51 -8.43 -4.35 -2.79
CA PHE A 51 -9.73 -4.68 -3.38
C PHE A 51 -10.63 -3.45 -3.53
N SER A 52 -10.60 -2.53 -2.57
CA SER A 52 -11.34 -1.27 -2.67
C SER A 52 -10.79 -0.36 -3.77
N ALA A 53 -9.49 -0.40 -4.05
CA ALA A 53 -8.86 0.42 -5.07
C ALA A 53 -9.47 0.23 -6.46
N ASN A 54 -9.79 -1.00 -6.84
CA ASN A 54 -10.41 -1.30 -8.13
C ASN A 54 -11.77 -0.59 -8.29
N TYR A 55 -12.57 -0.53 -7.24
CA TYR A 55 -13.84 0.19 -7.23
C TYR A 55 -13.63 1.70 -7.41
N PHE A 56 -12.72 2.30 -6.63
CA PHE A 56 -12.42 3.73 -6.70
C PHE A 56 -11.78 4.13 -8.02
N ILE A 57 -10.92 3.29 -8.58
CA ILE A 57 -10.27 3.52 -9.87
C ILE A 57 -11.30 3.54 -10.99
N LYS A 58 -12.20 2.55 -11.07
CA LYS A 58 -13.29 2.50 -12.06
C LYS A 58 -14.15 3.75 -11.98
N LYS A 59 -14.63 4.10 -10.78
CA LYS A 59 -15.45 5.30 -10.54
C LYS A 59 -14.73 6.59 -10.92
N SER A 60 -13.43 6.68 -10.66
CA SER A 60 -12.61 7.84 -11.04
C SER A 60 -12.44 7.97 -12.56
N ILE A 61 -12.29 6.85 -13.26
CA ILE A 61 -12.20 6.82 -14.74
C ILE A 61 -13.52 7.22 -15.37
N GLU A 62 -14.63 6.67 -14.89
CA GLU A 62 -15.98 7.02 -15.36
C GLU A 62 -16.29 8.51 -15.17
N LYS A 63 -15.97 9.06 -13.99
CA LYS A 63 -16.14 10.49 -13.72
C LYS A 63 -15.30 11.36 -14.64
N LYS A 64 -14.05 10.97 -14.93
CA LYS A 64 -13.19 11.69 -15.87
C LYS A 64 -13.72 11.60 -17.30
N ALA A 65 -14.19 10.43 -17.72
CA ALA A 65 -14.77 10.24 -19.03
C ALA A 65 -16.05 11.09 -19.23
N LYS A 66 -16.91 11.14 -18.20
CA LYS A 66 -18.11 11.98 -18.19
C LYS A 66 -17.76 13.46 -18.30
N ASN A 67 -16.85 13.96 -17.45
CA ASN A 67 -16.41 15.36 -17.50
C ASN A 67 -15.76 15.72 -18.84
N MET A 68 -15.04 14.78 -19.46
CA MET A 68 -14.46 15.00 -20.78
C MET A 68 -15.53 15.13 -21.87
N ARG A 69 -16.56 14.29 -21.84
CA ARG A 69 -17.70 14.39 -22.78
C ARG A 69 -18.42 15.73 -22.61
N GLU A 70 -18.74 16.12 -21.38
CA GLU A 70 -19.39 17.40 -21.10
C GLU A 70 -18.54 18.63 -21.51
N SER A 71 -17.21 18.52 -21.44
CA SER A 71 -16.30 19.59 -21.88
C SER A 71 -16.24 19.67 -23.41
N LEU A 72 -16.32 18.55 -24.11
CA LEU A 72 -16.38 18.50 -25.58
C LEU A 72 -17.69 19.07 -26.09
N ASP A 73 -18.83 18.73 -25.46
CA ASP A 73 -20.15 19.24 -25.81
C ASP A 73 -20.28 20.75 -25.60
N LYS A 74 -19.54 21.33 -24.64
CA LYS A 74 -19.50 22.76 -24.34
C LYS A 74 -18.46 23.54 -25.15
N GLY A 75 -17.75 22.90 -26.10
CA GLY A 75 -16.75 23.55 -26.93
C GLY A 75 -15.56 24.13 -26.18
N LEU A 76 -15.41 23.82 -24.88
CA LEU A 76 -14.31 24.27 -24.07
C LEU A 76 -13.12 23.32 -24.27
N ALA A 77 -12.22 23.71 -25.14
CA ALA A 77 -10.92 23.04 -25.33
C ALA A 77 -10.04 23.26 -24.09
N ASN A 78 -10.41 22.67 -22.95
CA ASN A 78 -9.50 22.58 -21.82
C ASN A 78 -8.73 21.25 -21.95
N PRO A 79 -7.44 21.30 -22.29
CA PRO A 79 -6.63 20.10 -22.32
C PRO A 79 -6.57 19.59 -20.89
N VAL A 80 -7.34 18.54 -20.59
CA VAL A 80 -7.21 17.81 -19.33
C VAL A 80 -5.74 17.42 -19.23
N LYS A 81 -5.02 18.00 -18.28
CA LYS A 81 -3.59 17.68 -18.04
C LYS A 81 -3.48 16.20 -17.70
N PHE A 82 -3.28 15.36 -18.72
CA PHE A 82 -3.11 13.91 -18.58
C PHE A 82 -1.88 13.52 -17.73
N PHE A 83 -0.92 14.45 -17.60
CA PHE A 83 0.32 14.23 -16.88
C PHE A 83 0.43 15.13 -15.64
N THR A 84 -0.23 14.73 -14.57
CA THR A 84 0.08 15.28 -13.24
C THR A 84 1.47 14.79 -12.80
N ARG A 85 2.19 15.58 -12.00
CA ARG A 85 3.52 15.18 -11.46
C ARG A 85 3.51 13.80 -10.83
N THR A 86 2.44 13.44 -10.13
CA THR A 86 2.22 12.12 -9.54
C THR A 86 2.17 11.00 -10.60
N ASN A 87 1.48 11.24 -11.71
CA ASN A 87 1.40 10.25 -12.80
C ASN A 87 2.76 10.03 -13.47
N LYS A 88 3.56 11.10 -13.65
CA LYS A 88 4.93 11.00 -14.15
C LYS A 88 5.82 10.16 -13.23
N PHE A 89 5.75 10.41 -11.92
CA PHE A 89 6.51 9.67 -10.92
C PHE A 89 6.16 8.16 -10.94
N VAL A 90 4.88 7.84 -11.02
CA VAL A 90 4.43 6.45 -11.05
C VAL A 90 4.79 5.75 -12.35
N VAL A 91 4.70 6.43 -13.51
CA VAL A 91 5.14 5.89 -14.79
C VAL A 91 6.66 5.66 -14.78
N TYR A 92 7.42 6.57 -14.19
CA TYR A 92 8.86 6.42 -13.99
C TYR A 92 9.18 5.20 -13.11
N MET A 93 8.48 5.04 -11.98
CA MET A 93 8.64 3.87 -11.10
C MET A 93 8.26 2.57 -11.82
N LYS A 94 7.18 2.55 -12.59
CA LYS A 94 6.79 1.38 -13.38
C LYS A 94 7.87 0.95 -14.37
N ARG A 95 8.53 1.91 -14.99
CA ARG A 95 9.56 1.67 -16.02
C ARG A 95 10.91 1.27 -15.42
N SER A 96 11.27 1.88 -14.26
CA SER A 96 12.59 1.72 -13.64
C SER A 96 12.66 0.50 -12.70
N VAL A 97 11.62 0.23 -11.94
CA VAL A 97 11.68 -0.73 -10.81
C VAL A 97 10.78 -1.97 -11.05
N GLY A 98 9.84 -1.87 -11.99
CA GLY A 98 8.94 -2.96 -12.33
C GLY A 98 7.95 -3.32 -11.21
N ILE A 99 7.21 -4.41 -11.40
CA ILE A 99 6.19 -4.88 -10.46
C ILE A 99 6.78 -5.31 -9.11
N ILE A 100 7.93 -5.97 -9.14
CA ILE A 100 8.62 -6.50 -7.94
C ILE A 100 9.09 -5.34 -7.07
N GLY A 101 9.70 -4.35 -7.68
CA GLY A 101 10.17 -3.19 -6.95
C GLY A 101 9.05 -2.38 -6.32
N ILE A 102 7.95 -2.15 -7.04
CA ILE A 102 6.81 -1.41 -6.48
C ILE A 102 6.17 -2.22 -5.34
N ALA A 103 5.94 -3.53 -5.53
CA ALA A 103 5.32 -4.37 -4.50
C ALA A 103 6.21 -4.48 -3.24
N PHE A 104 7.54 -4.48 -3.40
CA PHE A 104 8.49 -4.60 -2.30
C PHE A 104 8.73 -3.26 -1.59
N TRP A 105 8.95 -2.17 -2.34
CA TRP A 105 9.31 -0.87 -1.78
C TRP A 105 8.13 -0.01 -1.39
N ALA A 106 6.95 -0.19 -2.02
CA ALA A 106 5.77 0.61 -1.73
C ALA A 106 5.30 0.51 -0.26
N PRO A 107 5.24 -0.67 0.38
CA PRO A 107 4.88 -0.76 1.80
C PRO A 107 5.87 -0.07 2.74
N PHE A 108 7.14 0.07 2.33
CA PHE A 108 8.19 0.65 3.16
C PHE A 108 8.21 2.19 3.07
N PHE A 109 8.22 2.76 1.86
CA PHE A 109 8.30 4.20 1.64
C PHE A 109 6.95 4.92 1.68
N LEU A 110 5.92 4.26 1.17
CA LEU A 110 4.54 4.74 1.22
C LEU A 110 3.83 3.97 2.34
N SER A 111 2.79 4.50 2.93
CA SER A 111 1.98 3.69 3.83
C SER A 111 1.39 2.48 3.10
N ILE A 112 1.12 1.38 3.80
CA ILE A 112 0.51 0.16 3.23
C ILE A 112 -0.74 0.46 2.41
N PRO A 113 -1.69 1.31 2.88
CA PRO A 113 -2.84 1.71 2.09
C PRO A 113 -2.48 2.32 0.73
N LEU A 114 -1.57 3.29 0.72
CA LEU A 114 -1.15 3.96 -0.52
C LEU A 114 -0.40 3.02 -1.45
N GLY A 115 0.50 2.20 -0.91
CA GLY A 115 1.22 1.18 -1.67
C GLY A 115 0.28 0.20 -2.34
N SER A 116 -0.71 -0.31 -1.62
CA SER A 116 -1.72 -1.24 -2.14
C SER A 116 -2.59 -0.63 -3.24
N ILE A 117 -3.04 0.63 -3.07
CA ILE A 117 -3.81 1.35 -4.10
C ILE A 117 -2.99 1.58 -5.37
N ILE A 118 -1.74 2.00 -5.22
CA ILE A 118 -0.84 2.22 -6.36
C ILE A 118 -0.59 0.91 -7.11
N THR A 119 -0.28 -0.16 -6.37
CA THR A 119 -0.03 -1.47 -6.96
C THR A 119 -1.28 -2.02 -7.65
N ALA A 120 -2.46 -1.89 -7.05
CA ALA A 120 -3.73 -2.28 -7.67
C ALA A 120 -4.00 -1.49 -8.95
N LYS A 121 -3.69 -0.19 -8.97
CA LYS A 121 -3.91 0.66 -10.15
C LYS A 121 -3.06 0.26 -11.36
N PHE A 122 -1.83 -0.18 -11.13
CA PHE A 122 -0.88 -0.43 -12.21
C PHE A 122 -0.73 -1.89 -12.59
N TYR A 123 -1.04 -2.77 -11.66
CA TYR A 123 -0.84 -4.22 -11.80
C TYR A 123 -2.03 -5.05 -11.34
N GLY A 124 -3.20 -4.41 -11.13
CA GLY A 124 -4.41 -5.09 -10.62
C GLY A 124 -4.94 -6.19 -11.55
N ASP A 125 -4.57 -6.16 -12.83
CA ASP A 125 -4.96 -7.19 -13.80
C ASP A 125 -4.21 -8.51 -13.59
N ASN A 126 -3.08 -8.49 -12.88
CA ASN A 126 -2.24 -9.66 -12.63
C ASN A 126 -2.64 -10.32 -11.31
N LYS A 127 -3.14 -11.56 -11.36
CA LYS A 127 -3.57 -12.32 -10.17
C LYS A 127 -2.47 -12.48 -9.11
N ASN A 128 -1.22 -12.50 -9.52
CA ASN A 128 -0.06 -12.69 -8.64
C ASN A 128 0.35 -11.40 -7.90
N THR A 129 -0.20 -10.25 -8.28
CA THR A 129 0.18 -8.95 -7.70
C THR A 129 -0.08 -8.88 -6.19
N PHE A 130 -1.21 -9.42 -5.75
CA PHE A 130 -1.54 -9.45 -4.33
C PHE A 130 -0.59 -10.31 -3.52
N PHE A 131 -0.18 -11.48 -4.05
CA PHE A 131 0.82 -12.33 -3.41
C PHE A 131 2.19 -11.66 -3.31
N LEU A 132 2.58 -10.86 -4.31
CA LEU A 132 3.81 -10.07 -4.25
C LEU A 132 3.77 -9.01 -3.15
N ILE A 133 2.62 -8.35 -2.94
CA ILE A 133 2.43 -7.41 -1.83
C ILE A 133 2.60 -8.11 -0.49
N ILE A 134 1.96 -9.28 -0.29
CA ILE A 134 2.08 -10.07 0.94
C ILE A 134 3.53 -10.47 1.18
N SER A 135 4.22 -10.97 0.16
CA SER A 135 5.63 -11.33 0.25
C SER A 135 6.51 -10.13 0.64
N GLY A 136 6.25 -8.96 0.04
CA GLY A 136 6.94 -7.72 0.39
C GLY A 136 6.69 -7.29 1.85
N ILE A 137 5.45 -7.39 2.33
CA ILE A 137 5.10 -7.09 3.73
C ILE A 137 5.83 -8.05 4.69
N CYS A 138 5.83 -9.35 4.40
CA CYS A 138 6.49 -10.34 5.25
C CYS A 138 8.01 -10.10 5.33
N LEU A 139 8.66 -9.86 4.20
CA LEU A 139 10.11 -9.59 4.16
C LEU A 139 10.46 -8.28 4.89
N ASN A 140 9.73 -7.20 4.61
CA ASN A 140 9.93 -5.92 5.31
C ASN A 140 9.64 -6.03 6.80
N GLY A 141 8.59 -6.80 7.19
CA GLY A 141 8.27 -7.08 8.58
C GLY A 141 9.39 -7.79 9.31
N LEU A 142 10.00 -8.78 8.66
CA LEU A 142 11.12 -9.53 9.23
C LEU A 142 12.35 -8.63 9.42
N ILE A 143 12.65 -7.79 8.44
CA ILE A 143 13.76 -6.84 8.50
C ILE A 143 13.52 -5.81 9.63
N THR A 144 12.36 -5.17 9.65
CA THR A 144 12.07 -4.11 10.64
C THR A 144 11.97 -4.65 12.05
N THR A 145 11.32 -5.80 12.27
CA THR A 145 11.27 -6.45 13.58
C THR A 145 12.66 -6.96 13.98
N GLY A 146 13.43 -7.51 13.04
CA GLY A 146 14.80 -7.95 13.29
C GLY A 146 15.70 -6.80 13.75
N ILE A 147 15.64 -5.65 13.10
CA ILE A 147 16.41 -4.47 13.52
C ILE A 147 15.98 -4.01 14.91
N THR A 148 14.68 -3.94 15.19
CA THR A 148 14.16 -3.47 16.48
C THR A 148 14.60 -4.34 17.66
N TYR A 149 14.69 -5.67 17.48
CA TYR A 149 15.07 -6.59 18.56
C TYR A 149 16.58 -6.90 18.62
N LEU A 150 17.37 -6.43 17.62
CA LEU A 150 18.83 -6.55 17.60
C LEU A 150 19.52 -5.35 18.26
N PHE A 151 18.90 -4.18 18.27
CA PHE A 151 19.43 -2.92 18.80
C PHE A 151 18.63 -2.44 20.02
#